data_4c32c063d9dcb03f0847bb584296abbb
#
_entry.id   4c32c063d9dcb03f0847bb584296abbb
#
_cell.length_a   1.000
_cell.length_b   1.000
_cell.length_c   1.000
_cell.angle_alpha   90.00
_cell.angle_beta   90.00
_cell.angle_gamma   90.00
#
_symmetry.space_group_name_H-M   'P 1'
#
loop_
_entity.id
_entity.type
_entity.pdbx_description
1 polymer ?
#
loop_
_entity_poly.entity_id
_entity_poly.type
_entity_poly.pdbx_seq_one_letter_code
_entity_poly.pdbx_strand_id
1 'polypeptide(L)'
;MHSFFLIYTNENYSYKDFYYKKQRYFYLKNNLEKKYRFERIIFQQQDNNKLGIVVHTKNAELINSYISSKDEEVFKRKIITNFNKLFEENSVVNKLTFDEKISIMKWRASQPSGLAVPLSLQFSRKSKIGFCGDWFEGNGFGRIEGSILSALILEKKIKDLIK
;
A
#
# COMPACT_ATOMS: atom_id res chain seq x y z
N MET A 1 2.15 10.98 -4.15
CA MET A 1 1.34 10.72 -2.94
C MET A 1 0.59 9.42 -3.16
N HIS A 2 0.60 8.50 -2.21
CA HIS A 2 -0.17 7.27 -2.24
C HIS A 2 -1.19 7.32 -1.11
N SER A 3 -2.39 6.80 -1.36
CA SER A 3 -3.39 6.64 -0.32
C SER A 3 -3.86 5.19 -0.30
N PHE A 4 -4.17 4.71 0.90
CA PHE A 4 -4.67 3.38 1.13
C PHE A 4 -6.04 3.49 1.77
N PHE A 5 -6.95 2.67 1.30
CA PHE A 5 -8.26 2.50 1.90
C PHE A 5 -8.32 1.10 2.49
N LEU A 6 -8.64 1.01 3.75
CA LEU A 6 -8.86 -0.26 4.42
C LEU A 6 -10.36 -0.44 4.60
N ILE A 7 -10.89 -1.46 3.98
CA ILE A 7 -12.31 -1.80 3.95
C ILE A 7 -12.46 -3.15 4.63
N TYR A 8 -13.42 -3.29 5.51
CA TYR A 8 -13.78 -4.56 6.13
C TYR A 8 -15.14 -5.02 5.65
N THR A 9 -15.32 -6.33 5.51
CA THR A 9 -16.64 -6.92 5.27
C THR A 9 -17.39 -6.99 6.60
N ASN A 10 -18.70 -6.81 6.55
CA ASN A 10 -19.59 -6.94 7.72
C ASN A 10 -20.12 -8.36 7.93
N GLU A 11 -19.81 -9.29 7.04
CA GLU A 11 -20.18 -10.71 7.16
C GLU A 11 -18.93 -11.58 7.26
N ASN A 12 -19.12 -12.82 7.75
CA ASN A 12 -18.07 -13.81 7.84
C ASN A 12 -17.73 -14.35 6.45
N TYR A 13 -16.97 -13.61 5.69
CA TYR A 13 -16.41 -14.08 4.43
C TYR A 13 -15.14 -14.86 4.70
N SER A 14 -15.15 -16.13 4.31
CA SER A 14 -13.93 -16.89 4.24
C SER A 14 -13.07 -16.37 3.10
N TYR A 15 -11.80 -16.23 3.35
CA TYR A 15 -10.82 -15.97 2.30
C TYR A 15 -10.93 -16.99 1.15
N LYS A 16 -11.40 -18.23 1.42
CA LYS A 16 -11.63 -19.26 0.42
C LYS A 16 -12.76 -18.89 -0.55
N ASP A 17 -13.77 -18.15 -0.10
CA ASP A 17 -14.92 -17.75 -0.91
C ASP A 17 -14.55 -16.64 -1.90
N PHE A 18 -13.48 -15.90 -1.61
CA PHE A 18 -12.92 -14.83 -2.42
C PHE A 18 -11.86 -15.29 -3.41
N TYR A 19 -11.52 -16.56 -3.35
CA TYR A 19 -10.39 -17.10 -4.05
C TYR A 19 -10.71 -17.45 -5.50
N TYR A 20 -10.94 -16.45 -6.33
CA TYR A 20 -10.80 -16.69 -7.76
C TYR A 20 -9.31 -16.96 -8.05
N LYS A 21 -8.97 -18.24 -8.25
CA LYS A 21 -7.62 -18.71 -8.63
C LYS A 21 -6.49 -18.45 -7.60
N LYS A 22 -6.77 -18.48 -6.31
CA LYS A 22 -5.73 -18.31 -5.27
C LYS A 22 -4.98 -16.96 -5.28
N GLN A 23 -5.55 -15.89 -5.83
CA GLN A 23 -4.88 -14.57 -5.90
C GLN A 23 -5.31 -13.67 -4.75
N ARG A 24 -4.36 -13.32 -3.89
CA ARG A 24 -4.54 -12.34 -2.80
C ARG A 24 -4.37 -10.90 -3.25
N TYR A 25 -3.89 -10.71 -4.47
CA TYR A 25 -3.33 -9.47 -4.91
C TYR A 25 -3.69 -9.22 -6.36
N PHE A 26 -4.30 -8.09 -6.62
CA PHE A 26 -4.74 -7.69 -7.95
C PHE A 26 -4.09 -6.36 -8.32
N TYR A 27 -3.34 -6.35 -9.39
CA TYR A 27 -2.96 -5.12 -10.09
C TYR A 27 -3.99 -4.80 -11.16
N LEU A 28 -4.50 -3.57 -11.11
CA LEU A 28 -5.40 -3.10 -12.14
C LEU A 28 -4.56 -2.55 -13.31
N LYS A 29 -4.76 -3.13 -14.50
CA LYS A 29 -4.12 -2.64 -15.72
C LYS A 29 -4.67 -1.26 -16.09
N ASN A 30 -3.91 -0.51 -16.85
CA ASN A 30 -4.13 0.90 -17.19
C ASN A 30 -5.58 1.35 -17.43
N ASN A 31 -6.37 0.55 -18.15
CA ASN A 31 -7.78 0.90 -18.42
C ASN A 31 -8.65 0.82 -17.17
N LEU A 32 -8.47 -0.24 -16.37
CA LEU A 32 -9.20 -0.44 -15.12
C LEU A 32 -8.73 0.56 -14.05
N GLU A 33 -7.43 0.81 -13.97
CA GLU A 33 -6.89 1.83 -13.07
C GLU A 33 -7.48 3.21 -13.36
N LYS A 34 -7.56 3.62 -14.62
CA LYS A 34 -8.17 4.89 -15.02
C LYS A 34 -9.66 4.93 -14.71
N LYS A 35 -10.39 3.84 -15.00
CA LYS A 35 -11.83 3.77 -14.80
C LYS A 35 -12.24 3.80 -13.34
N TYR A 36 -11.59 2.98 -12.49
CA TYR A 36 -11.97 2.82 -11.08
C TYR A 36 -11.09 3.64 -10.13
N ARG A 37 -9.98 4.20 -10.64
CA ARG A 37 -9.02 5.03 -9.89
C ARG A 37 -8.28 4.28 -8.79
N PHE A 38 -8.21 2.94 -8.88
CA PHE A 38 -7.45 2.07 -8.00
C PHE A 38 -6.25 1.48 -8.74
N GLU A 39 -5.11 1.41 -8.08
CA GLU A 39 -3.90 0.79 -8.63
C GLU A 39 -3.86 -0.70 -8.33
N ARG A 40 -4.13 -1.06 -7.08
CA ARG A 40 -4.07 -2.45 -6.61
C ARG A 40 -5.04 -2.70 -5.47
N ILE A 41 -5.41 -3.96 -5.33
CA ILE A 41 -6.29 -4.44 -4.28
C ILE A 41 -5.65 -5.66 -3.63
N ILE A 42 -5.62 -5.69 -2.31
CA ILE A 42 -5.06 -6.78 -1.52
C ILE A 42 -6.13 -7.29 -0.59
N PHE A 43 -6.35 -8.60 -0.59
CA PHE A 43 -7.28 -9.26 0.31
C PHE A 43 -6.52 -9.93 1.45
N GLN A 44 -6.96 -9.69 2.68
CA GLN A 44 -6.34 -10.22 3.90
C GLN A 44 -7.40 -10.83 4.81
N GLN A 45 -7.24 -12.11 5.14
CA GLN A 45 -8.06 -12.72 6.18
C GLN A 45 -7.70 -12.11 7.53
N GLN A 46 -8.72 -11.76 8.29
CA GLN A 46 -8.59 -11.27 9.66
C GLN A 46 -8.94 -12.39 10.66
N ASP A 47 -8.46 -12.29 11.90
CA ASP A 47 -8.64 -13.31 12.94
C ASP A 47 -10.10 -13.57 13.32
N ASN A 48 -10.97 -12.62 13.10
CA ASN A 48 -12.40 -12.70 13.36
C ASN A 48 -13.24 -13.20 12.18
N ASN A 49 -12.65 -13.94 11.27
CA ASN A 49 -13.26 -14.41 10.02
C ASN A 49 -13.76 -13.29 9.07
N LYS A 50 -13.40 -12.05 9.34
CA LYS A 50 -13.64 -10.94 8.41
C LYS A 50 -12.58 -10.89 7.33
N LEU A 51 -12.95 -10.35 6.19
CA LEU A 51 -12.03 -10.09 5.10
C LEU A 51 -11.63 -8.60 5.12
N GLY A 52 -10.37 -8.34 5.35
CA GLY A 52 -9.79 -7.01 5.17
C GLY A 52 -9.42 -6.80 3.71
N ILE A 53 -9.79 -5.66 3.17
CA ILE A 53 -9.49 -5.29 1.78
C ILE A 53 -8.70 -3.99 1.80
N VAL A 54 -7.44 -4.07 1.36
CA VAL A 54 -6.58 -2.89 1.23
C VAL A 54 -6.60 -2.44 -0.22
N VAL A 55 -7.13 -1.25 -0.45
CA VAL A 55 -7.20 -0.64 -1.78
C VAL A 55 -6.18 0.48 -1.87
N HIS A 56 -5.27 0.37 -2.83
CA HIS A 56 -4.25 1.38 -3.09
C HIS A 56 -4.66 2.28 -4.25
N THR A 57 -4.44 3.57 -4.10
CA THR A 57 -4.54 4.53 -5.19
C THR A 57 -3.36 5.50 -5.20
N LYS A 58 -2.92 5.85 -6.40
CA LYS A 58 -2.04 6.99 -6.68
C LYS A 58 -2.74 8.06 -7.52
N ASN A 59 -4.05 7.91 -7.74
CA ASN A 59 -4.84 8.86 -8.53
C ASN A 59 -4.96 10.19 -7.79
N ALA A 60 -4.32 11.22 -8.33
CA ALA A 60 -4.26 12.55 -7.71
C ALA A 60 -5.65 13.19 -7.54
N GLU A 61 -6.57 13.00 -8.51
CA GLU A 61 -7.92 13.56 -8.41
C GLU A 61 -8.72 12.91 -7.28
N LEU A 62 -8.62 11.59 -7.12
CA LEU A 62 -9.28 10.87 -6.04
C LEU A 62 -8.73 11.34 -4.69
N ILE A 63 -7.40 11.45 -4.57
CA ILE A 63 -6.72 11.91 -3.36
C ILE A 63 -7.10 13.34 -3.04
N ASN A 64 -7.10 14.24 -4.03
CA ASN A 64 -7.47 15.64 -3.83
C ASN A 64 -8.96 15.80 -3.49
N SER A 65 -9.85 15.01 -4.09
CA SER A 65 -11.26 15.02 -3.75
C SER A 65 -11.52 14.63 -2.30
N TYR A 66 -10.71 13.73 -1.75
CA TYR A 66 -10.75 13.40 -0.33
C TYR A 66 -10.21 14.54 0.56
N ILE A 67 -9.10 15.17 0.16
CA ILE A 67 -8.52 16.28 0.94
C ILE A 67 -9.46 17.49 0.98
N SER A 68 -10.17 17.74 -0.11
CA SER A 68 -11.12 18.86 -0.23
C SER A 68 -12.53 18.54 0.27
N SER A 69 -12.86 17.26 0.46
CA SER A 69 -14.15 16.83 0.97
C SER A 69 -14.30 17.25 2.44
N LYS A 70 -15.35 17.98 2.74
CA LYS A 70 -15.77 18.27 4.10
C LYS A 70 -16.51 17.09 4.74
N ASP A 71 -16.98 16.15 3.93
CA ASP A 71 -17.77 15.00 4.33
C ASP A 71 -17.03 13.71 3.97
N GLU A 72 -16.43 13.11 4.99
CA GLU A 72 -15.70 11.85 4.86
C GLU A 72 -16.62 10.69 4.46
N GLU A 73 -17.88 10.69 4.89
CA GLU A 73 -18.83 9.62 4.59
C GLU A 73 -19.25 9.61 3.11
N VAL A 74 -19.43 10.77 2.52
CA VAL A 74 -19.69 10.87 1.06
C VAL A 74 -18.52 10.30 0.27
N PHE A 75 -17.31 10.58 0.72
CA PHE A 75 -16.11 10.05 0.08
C PHE A 75 -16.01 8.52 0.24
N LYS A 76 -16.25 7.99 1.44
CA LYS A 76 -16.27 6.55 1.71
C LYS A 76 -17.27 5.82 0.82
N ARG A 77 -18.50 6.33 0.71
CA ARG A 77 -19.53 5.77 -0.20
C ARG A 77 -19.06 5.72 -1.64
N LYS A 78 -18.36 6.73 -2.11
CA LYS A 78 -17.79 6.77 -3.46
C LYS A 78 -16.76 5.68 -3.69
N ILE A 79 -15.88 5.43 -2.70
CA ILE A 79 -14.89 4.34 -2.76
C ILE A 79 -15.59 2.98 -2.83
N ILE A 80 -16.57 2.73 -1.96
CA ILE A 80 -17.34 1.47 -1.97
C ILE A 80 -18.06 1.29 -3.30
N THR A 81 -18.69 2.33 -3.81
CA THR A 81 -19.39 2.27 -5.11
C THR A 81 -18.44 1.90 -6.24
N ASN A 82 -17.27 2.53 -6.32
CA ASN A 82 -16.28 2.22 -7.35
C ASN A 82 -15.73 0.80 -7.19
N PHE A 83 -15.52 0.36 -5.94
CA PHE A 83 -15.06 -0.98 -5.63
C PHE A 83 -16.10 -2.03 -6.10
N ASN A 84 -17.37 -1.88 -5.72
CA ASN A 84 -18.42 -2.79 -6.12
C ASN A 84 -18.58 -2.86 -7.65
N LYS A 85 -18.58 -1.72 -8.34
CA LYS A 85 -18.62 -1.67 -9.79
C LYS A 85 -17.46 -2.44 -10.43
N LEU A 86 -16.25 -2.33 -9.89
CA LEU A 86 -15.10 -3.06 -10.40
C LEU A 86 -15.36 -4.57 -10.38
N PHE A 87 -15.92 -5.10 -9.30
CA PHE A 87 -16.14 -6.53 -9.15
C PHE A 87 -17.39 -7.01 -9.91
N GLU A 88 -18.48 -6.28 -9.89
CA GLU A 88 -19.68 -6.60 -10.62
C GLU A 88 -19.43 -6.65 -12.14
N GLU A 89 -18.75 -5.66 -12.70
CA GLU A 89 -18.48 -5.59 -14.14
C GLU A 89 -17.45 -6.61 -14.63
N ASN A 90 -16.59 -7.11 -13.76
CA ASN A 90 -15.58 -8.09 -14.14
C ASN A 90 -15.91 -9.51 -13.70
N SER A 91 -17.14 -9.77 -13.25
CA SER A 91 -17.65 -11.09 -12.83
C SER A 91 -16.75 -11.83 -11.85
N VAL A 92 -16.04 -11.10 -11.00
CA VAL A 92 -15.01 -11.66 -10.13
C VAL A 92 -15.57 -12.15 -8.80
N VAL A 93 -16.67 -11.56 -8.34
CA VAL A 93 -17.23 -11.86 -7.01
C VAL A 93 -18.72 -11.53 -6.92
N ASN A 94 -19.45 -12.28 -6.10
CA ASN A 94 -20.77 -11.90 -5.63
C ASN A 94 -20.71 -10.56 -4.88
N LYS A 95 -21.80 -9.80 -4.91
CA LYS A 95 -21.91 -8.51 -4.25
C LYS A 95 -21.46 -8.59 -2.80
N LEU A 96 -20.43 -7.83 -2.47
CA LEU A 96 -19.94 -7.71 -1.11
C LEU A 96 -20.76 -6.70 -0.34
N THR A 97 -21.11 -7.06 0.87
CA THR A 97 -21.58 -6.12 1.87
C THR A 97 -20.40 -5.70 2.73
N PHE A 98 -20.21 -4.41 2.89
CA PHE A 98 -19.09 -3.84 3.64
C PHE A 98 -19.58 -3.30 4.97
N ASP A 99 -18.71 -3.42 5.97
CA ASP A 99 -18.86 -2.66 7.19
C ASP A 99 -18.79 -1.15 6.84
N GLU A 100 -19.60 -0.32 7.47
CA GLU A 100 -19.62 1.12 7.22
C GLU A 100 -18.29 1.81 7.60
N LYS A 101 -17.45 1.10 8.33
CA LYS A 101 -16.14 1.60 8.78
C LYS A 101 -15.06 1.38 7.72
N ILE A 102 -14.84 2.37 6.88
CA ILE A 102 -13.65 2.44 6.05
C ILE A 102 -12.61 3.29 6.77
N SER A 103 -11.43 2.73 6.99
CA SER A 103 -10.28 3.48 7.45
C SER A 103 -9.48 3.99 6.26
N ILE A 104 -9.15 5.27 6.28
CA ILE A 104 -8.35 5.89 5.22
C ILE A 104 -6.99 6.26 5.79
N MET A 105 -5.94 5.73 5.18
CA MET A 105 -4.57 6.06 5.53
C MET A 105 -3.92 6.86 4.41
N LYS A 106 -3.47 8.06 4.71
CA LYS A 106 -2.72 8.91 3.80
C LYS A 106 -1.23 8.78 4.08
N TRP A 107 -0.49 8.43 3.05
CA TRP A 107 0.96 8.43 3.12
C TRP A 107 1.50 9.53 2.21
N ARG A 108 1.98 10.61 2.81
CA ARG A 108 2.59 11.72 2.05
C ARG A 108 3.90 11.32 1.42
N ALA A 109 4.62 10.40 2.04
CA ALA A 109 5.90 9.86 1.59
C ALA A 109 5.91 8.34 1.80
N SER A 110 5.23 7.60 0.93
CA SER A 110 5.09 6.14 1.07
C SER A 110 6.25 5.36 0.45
N GLN A 111 6.90 5.93 -0.52
CA GLN A 111 8.05 5.34 -1.21
C GLN A 111 8.97 6.45 -1.68
N PRO A 112 10.30 6.24 -1.63
CA PRO A 112 11.24 7.16 -2.23
C PRO A 112 10.98 7.24 -3.74
N SER A 113 11.05 8.44 -4.30
CA SER A 113 10.95 8.68 -5.73
C SER A 113 12.17 9.45 -6.19
N GLY A 114 12.66 9.14 -7.40
CA GLY A 114 13.84 9.76 -7.96
C GLY A 114 15.12 8.95 -7.75
N LEU A 115 16.23 9.64 -7.57
CA LEU A 115 17.54 9.02 -7.41
C LEU A 115 17.70 8.44 -5.99
N ALA A 116 18.21 7.22 -5.94
CA ALA A 116 18.58 6.59 -4.69
C ALA A 116 19.80 7.30 -4.05
N VAL A 117 19.86 7.30 -2.73
CA VAL A 117 21.02 7.81 -2.00
C VAL A 117 22.17 6.81 -2.12
N PRO A 118 23.37 7.26 -2.57
CA PRO A 118 24.53 6.38 -2.64
C PRO A 118 24.87 5.74 -1.30
N LEU A 119 25.23 4.46 -1.29
CA LEU A 119 25.68 3.75 -0.09
C LEU A 119 26.95 4.35 0.54
N SER A 120 27.74 5.08 -0.23
CA SER A 120 28.91 5.81 0.29
C SER A 120 28.56 6.88 1.31
N LEU A 121 27.34 7.44 1.23
CA LEU A 121 26.83 8.47 2.14
C LEU A 121 26.12 7.87 3.38
N GLN A 122 26.06 6.56 3.50
CA GLN A 122 25.33 5.89 4.56
C GLN A 122 25.92 6.11 5.95
N PHE A 123 27.23 6.37 6.03
CA PHE A 123 27.93 6.52 7.31
C PHE A 123 28.95 7.65 7.30
N SER A 124 28.87 8.52 8.29
CA SER A 124 29.87 9.56 8.52
C SER A 124 30.84 9.15 9.65
N ARG A 125 32.09 8.90 9.29
CA ARG A 125 33.14 8.59 10.29
C ARG A 125 33.41 9.73 11.27
N LYS A 126 33.30 10.99 10.79
CA LYS A 126 33.55 12.18 11.60
C LYS A 126 32.51 12.38 12.70
N SER A 127 31.23 12.29 12.32
CA SER A 127 30.12 12.49 13.25
C SER A 127 29.65 11.21 13.94
N LYS A 128 30.15 10.05 13.52
CA LYS A 128 29.73 8.72 13.99
C LYS A 128 28.23 8.47 13.84
N ILE A 129 27.65 9.06 12.79
CA ILE A 129 26.22 8.94 12.47
C ILE A 129 26.07 8.06 11.24
N GLY A 130 25.18 7.07 11.33
CA GLY A 130 24.80 6.20 10.23
C GLY A 130 23.30 6.26 9.94
N PHE A 131 22.93 6.00 8.68
CA PHE A 131 21.55 5.96 8.22
C PHE A 131 21.26 4.65 7.52
N CYS A 132 20.08 4.12 7.70
CA CYS A 132 19.56 3.00 6.92
C CYS A 132 18.10 3.25 6.55
N GLY A 133 17.67 2.62 5.47
CA GLY A 133 16.29 2.77 4.99
C GLY A 133 16.16 2.28 3.55
N ASP A 134 14.95 2.34 3.03
CA ASP A 134 14.61 1.91 1.67
C ASP A 134 15.01 2.91 0.59
N TRP A 135 15.55 4.07 0.96
CA TRP A 135 16.00 5.13 0.05
C TRP A 135 17.44 5.00 -0.44
N PHE A 136 18.19 4.02 0.04
CA PHE A 136 19.55 3.76 -0.45
C PHE A 136 19.54 2.97 -1.75
N GLU A 137 20.60 3.20 -2.57
CA GLU A 137 20.82 2.45 -3.79
C GLU A 137 20.98 0.95 -3.56
N GLY A 138 20.55 0.14 -4.53
CA GLY A 138 20.69 -1.30 -4.52
C GLY A 138 19.38 -2.05 -4.70
N ASN A 139 19.44 -3.36 -4.56
CA ASN A 139 18.28 -4.22 -4.64
C ASN A 139 17.29 -3.89 -3.51
N GLY A 140 16.01 -3.75 -3.90
CA GLY A 140 14.96 -3.45 -2.94
C GLY A 140 14.76 -1.95 -2.66
N PHE A 141 15.34 -1.03 -3.45
CA PHE A 141 15.04 0.40 -3.36
C PHE A 141 13.53 0.66 -3.32
N GLY A 142 13.07 1.42 -2.32
CA GLY A 142 11.65 1.68 -2.07
C GLY A 142 10.86 0.51 -1.48
N ARG A 143 11.53 -0.51 -0.94
CA ARG A 143 10.90 -1.70 -0.36
C ARG A 143 11.51 -2.06 1.00
N ILE A 144 10.79 -2.89 1.75
CA ILE A 144 11.26 -3.41 3.05
C ILE A 144 12.60 -4.13 2.91
N GLU A 145 12.79 -4.90 1.85
CA GLU A 145 14.04 -5.59 1.57
C GLU A 145 15.23 -4.63 1.48
N GLY A 146 15.03 -3.47 0.82
CA GLY A 146 16.05 -2.43 0.74
C GLY A 146 16.41 -1.85 2.08
N SER A 147 15.44 -1.62 2.96
CA SER A 147 15.68 -1.18 4.33
C SER A 147 16.53 -2.18 5.11
N ILE A 148 16.22 -3.47 5.02
CA ILE A 148 16.96 -4.54 5.70
C ILE A 148 18.38 -4.62 5.15
N LEU A 149 18.54 -4.65 3.83
CA LEU A 149 19.87 -4.72 3.20
C LEU A 149 20.73 -3.52 3.56
N SER A 150 20.16 -2.31 3.55
CA SER A 150 20.90 -1.11 3.94
C SER A 150 21.34 -1.14 5.40
N ALA A 151 20.52 -1.69 6.30
CA ALA A 151 20.88 -1.87 7.71
C ALA A 151 22.04 -2.86 7.90
N LEU A 152 22.02 -3.99 7.19
CA LEU A 152 23.11 -4.98 7.22
C LEU A 152 24.43 -4.41 6.68
N ILE A 153 24.37 -3.60 5.63
CA ILE A 153 25.55 -2.91 5.09
C ILE A 153 26.10 -1.91 6.10
N LEU A 154 25.24 -1.15 6.77
CA LEU A 154 25.64 -0.21 7.80
C LEU A 154 26.29 -0.92 8.98
N GLU A 155 25.70 -2.00 9.46
CA GLU A 155 26.28 -2.82 10.53
C GLU A 155 27.70 -3.26 10.21
N LYS A 156 27.93 -3.79 8.99
CA LYS A 156 29.27 -4.19 8.55
C LYS A 156 30.26 -3.02 8.57
N LYS A 157 29.88 -1.84 8.07
CA LYS A 157 30.71 -0.63 8.09
C LYS A 157 31.08 -0.21 9.52
N ILE A 158 30.15 -0.33 10.47
CA ILE A 158 30.41 0.01 11.87
C ILE A 158 31.38 -1.01 12.50
N LYS A 159 31.15 -2.31 12.27
CA LYS A 159 32.04 -3.37 12.77
C LYS A 159 33.48 -3.23 12.26
N ASP A 160 33.70 -2.83 11.03
CA ASP A 160 35.01 -2.60 10.44
C ASP A 160 35.74 -1.36 11.03
N LEU A 161 35.01 -0.50 11.73
CA LEU A 161 35.60 0.68 12.41
C LEU A 161 35.96 0.44 13.87
N ILE A 162 35.42 -0.60 14.47
CA ILE A 162 35.65 -0.94 15.89
C ILE A 162 36.84 -1.91 16.03
N LYS A 163 37.26 -2.52 14.93
CA LYS A 163 38.49 -3.31 14.85
C LYS A 163 39.72 -2.42 14.69
#